data_174468aeda5569c396e4b4b6241cc382
#
_entry.id   174468aeda5569c396e4b4b6241cc382
#
_cell.length_a   1.000
_cell.length_b   1.000
_cell.length_c   1.000
_cell.angle_alpha   90.00
_cell.angle_beta   90.00
_cell.angle_gamma   90.00
#
_symmetry.space_group_name_H-M   'P 1'
#
loop_
_entity.id
_entity.type
_entity.pdbx_description
1 polymer ?
#
loop_
_entity_poly.entity_id
_entity_poly.type
_entity_poly.pdbx_seq_one_letter_code
_entity_poly.pdbx_strand_id
1 'polypeptide(L)'
;MMTALMLTLTTMMSAQESETRNITTGSKSHDHRASVGVSIAHDRHEGRPQGRPARHGRHDRMGCEPERYLVTDFDVYYGGHKVKGASATSFKDLGMGYAKDAFHVYHDGMRLEGASATSFEILGWGYSKDSFSVYYCGRKIEGASASSFCAGRDGYGKDSFNAYYCGRKIEGASVSSFRAGRDGYASDTFNTYYEGVRIE
;
A
#
# COMPACT_ATOMS: atom_id res chain seq x y z
N MET A 1 -4.66 -43.74 -41.56
CA MET A 1 -6.10 -43.88 -41.31
C MET A 1 -6.42 -42.96 -40.15
N MET A 2 -6.92 -41.73 -40.51
CA MET A 2 -8.27 -41.24 -40.26
C MET A 2 -8.55 -41.09 -38.76
N THR A 3 -8.95 -40.01 -38.21
CA THR A 3 -9.79 -38.89 -38.72
C THR A 3 -9.66 -37.70 -37.77
N ALA A 4 -9.70 -36.51 -38.36
CA ALA A 4 -9.89 -35.23 -37.72
C ALA A 4 -11.28 -35.14 -37.07
N LEU A 5 -11.37 -34.46 -35.92
CA LEU A 5 -12.62 -33.89 -35.47
C LEU A 5 -12.37 -32.44 -35.02
N MET A 6 -12.65 -31.53 -35.93
CA MET A 6 -12.91 -30.12 -35.64
C MET A 6 -14.25 -30.04 -34.89
N LEU A 7 -14.24 -29.30 -33.77
CA LEU A 7 -15.50 -28.76 -33.26
C LEU A 7 -15.30 -27.27 -32.98
N THR A 8 -15.85 -26.51 -33.90
CA THR A 8 -16.10 -25.06 -33.80
C THR A 8 -17.15 -24.81 -32.72
N LEU A 9 -16.83 -23.93 -31.79
CA LEU A 9 -17.87 -23.33 -30.93
C LEU A 9 -17.93 -21.82 -31.15
N THR A 10 -19.02 -21.46 -31.66
CA THR A 10 -19.52 -20.17 -32.10
C THR A 10 -19.67 -19.20 -30.92
N THR A 11 -19.20 -18.00 -31.16
CA THR A 11 -19.51 -16.71 -30.55
C THR A 11 -20.95 -16.56 -30.08
N MET A 12 -21.16 -16.09 -28.86
CA MET A 12 -22.30 -15.27 -28.49
C MET A 12 -21.84 -14.04 -27.74
N MET A 13 -21.83 -12.94 -28.49
CA MET A 13 -21.85 -11.59 -27.92
C MET A 13 -23.27 -11.33 -27.40
N SER A 14 -23.35 -10.86 -26.17
CA SER A 14 -24.54 -10.16 -25.68
C SER A 14 -24.08 -8.80 -25.15
N ALA A 15 -24.41 -7.81 -25.96
CA ALA A 15 -24.33 -6.39 -25.54
C ALA A 15 -25.57 -6.09 -24.69
N GLN A 16 -25.35 -5.41 -23.58
CA GLN A 16 -26.44 -4.79 -22.83
C GLN A 16 -26.10 -3.32 -22.59
N GLU A 17 -26.85 -2.50 -23.29
CA GLU A 17 -26.84 -1.04 -23.22
C GLU A 17 -27.35 -0.56 -21.88
N SER A 18 -26.62 0.41 -21.29
CA SER A 18 -27.01 1.13 -20.10
C SER A 18 -27.74 2.42 -20.49
N GLU A 19 -28.96 2.50 -20.06
CA GLU A 19 -29.83 3.66 -20.20
C GLU A 19 -29.48 4.71 -19.13
N THR A 20 -29.05 5.87 -19.60
CA THR A 20 -28.91 7.10 -18.81
C THR A 20 -30.26 7.73 -18.57
N ARG A 21 -30.62 7.97 -17.32
CA ARG A 21 -31.72 8.91 -16.99
C ARG A 21 -31.20 10.09 -16.19
N ASN A 22 -31.16 11.19 -16.90
CA ASN A 22 -31.09 12.55 -16.38
C ASN A 22 -32.42 12.91 -15.73
N ILE A 23 -32.41 13.43 -14.50
CA ILE A 23 -33.53 14.21 -13.97
C ILE A 23 -32.97 15.47 -13.35
N THR A 24 -33.28 16.57 -14.04
CA THR A 24 -33.05 17.96 -13.66
C THR A 24 -34.25 18.48 -12.87
N THR A 25 -33.98 19.49 -12.06
CA THR A 25 -34.80 20.60 -11.58
C THR A 25 -35.42 20.51 -10.19
N GLY A 26 -35.18 21.61 -9.47
CA GLY A 26 -36.12 22.18 -8.53
C GLY A 26 -35.52 23.05 -7.43
N SER A 27 -35.10 24.27 -7.84
CA SER A 27 -34.87 25.41 -6.95
C SER A 27 -36.15 25.78 -6.14
N LYS A 28 -35.98 26.10 -4.87
CA LYS A 28 -36.73 27.18 -4.22
C LYS A 28 -36.10 27.63 -2.88
N SER A 29 -35.68 28.87 -2.90
CA SER A 29 -35.40 29.74 -1.78
C SER A 29 -36.64 30.01 -0.92
N HIS A 30 -36.53 30.15 0.36
CA HIS A 30 -37.24 31.16 1.13
C HIS A 30 -36.52 31.54 2.43
N ASP A 31 -36.46 32.83 2.56
CA ASP A 31 -35.90 33.72 3.54
C ASP A 31 -36.55 33.67 4.94
N HIS A 32 -35.79 34.33 5.84
CA HIS A 32 -36.24 35.08 7.06
C HIS A 32 -36.47 34.31 8.36
N ARG A 33 -35.69 34.52 9.39
CA ARG A 33 -35.91 35.64 10.33
C ARG A 33 -34.90 35.64 11.47
N ALA A 34 -34.37 36.81 11.72
CA ALA A 34 -33.58 37.16 12.89
C ALA A 34 -34.44 37.29 14.15
N SER A 35 -33.87 37.02 15.31
CA SER A 35 -34.11 37.70 16.57
C SER A 35 -33.04 37.30 17.59
N VAL A 36 -32.14 38.20 17.88
CA VAL A 36 -32.09 39.12 19.02
C VAL A 36 -31.98 38.40 20.39
N GLY A 37 -30.74 38.39 20.89
CA GLY A 37 -30.20 38.83 22.13
C GLY A 37 -30.74 38.20 23.44
N VAL A 38 -29.82 37.76 24.26
CA VAL A 38 -29.62 38.27 25.61
C VAL A 38 -28.26 37.75 26.12
N SER A 39 -27.38 38.69 26.45
CA SER A 39 -26.17 38.46 27.23
C SER A 39 -26.51 38.22 28.70
N ILE A 40 -25.99 37.17 29.30
CA ILE A 40 -25.74 37.15 30.74
C ILE A 40 -24.33 36.64 30.95
N ALA A 41 -23.47 37.55 31.35
CA ALA A 41 -22.16 37.27 31.90
C ALA A 41 -22.33 36.65 33.29
N HIS A 42 -21.71 35.52 33.56
CA HIS A 42 -21.30 35.13 34.89
C HIS A 42 -19.85 34.58 34.82
N ASP A 43 -19.01 35.42 35.33
CA ASP A 43 -17.65 35.20 35.76
C ASP A 43 -17.62 34.16 36.90
N ARG A 44 -16.74 33.19 36.83
CA ARG A 44 -15.96 32.65 37.96
C ARG A 44 -15.07 31.45 37.56
N HIS A 45 -13.82 31.77 37.50
CA HIS A 45 -12.66 31.08 38.12
C HIS A 45 -12.54 29.55 38.11
N GLU A 46 -11.35 29.18 37.62
CA GLU A 46 -10.42 28.18 38.14
C GLU A 46 -10.55 26.75 37.59
N GLY A 47 -9.45 26.30 36.99
CA GLY A 47 -9.18 24.90 36.79
C GLY A 47 -8.66 24.55 35.37
N ARG A 48 -7.52 25.09 35.01
CA ARG A 48 -6.80 24.67 33.80
C ARG A 48 -5.97 23.45 34.15
N PRO A 49 -6.28 22.24 33.71
CA PRO A 49 -5.29 21.19 33.65
C PRO A 49 -4.40 21.46 32.44
N GLN A 50 -3.23 21.97 32.71
CA GLN A 50 -2.14 21.96 31.75
C GLN A 50 -1.68 20.52 31.58
N GLY A 51 -1.82 20.00 30.39
CA GLY A 51 -1.36 18.66 30.03
C GLY A 51 -1.68 18.37 28.58
N ARG A 52 -1.16 19.21 27.66
CA ARG A 52 -0.98 18.74 26.29
C ARG A 52 0.08 17.63 26.35
N PRO A 53 -0.23 16.40 25.91
CA PRO A 53 0.81 15.42 25.72
C PRO A 53 1.83 16.04 24.75
N ALA A 54 3.09 15.99 25.14
CA ALA A 54 4.20 16.42 24.36
C ALA A 54 4.04 15.86 22.94
N ARG A 55 3.95 16.74 21.96
CA ARG A 55 4.16 16.37 20.56
C ARG A 55 5.50 15.66 20.53
N HIS A 56 5.46 14.37 20.28
CA HIS A 56 6.67 13.61 20.00
C HIS A 56 7.42 14.38 18.93
N GLY A 57 8.65 14.74 19.29
CA GLY A 57 9.49 15.64 18.52
C GLY A 57 9.47 15.24 17.06
N ARG A 58 9.18 16.22 16.21
CA ARG A 58 9.73 16.21 14.89
C ARG A 58 11.22 15.99 15.09
N HIS A 59 11.68 14.80 14.79
CA HIS A 59 13.08 14.63 14.47
C HIS A 59 13.33 15.61 13.34
N ASP A 60 13.97 16.71 13.65
CA ASP A 60 14.55 17.61 12.68
C ASP A 60 15.40 16.74 11.78
N ARG A 61 14.84 16.45 10.61
CA ARG A 61 15.58 15.82 9.53
C ARG A 61 16.62 16.84 9.13
N MET A 62 17.81 16.75 9.70
CA MET A 62 19.00 17.25 9.04
C MET A 62 18.92 16.71 7.62
N GLY A 63 18.83 17.61 6.65
CA GLY A 63 18.59 17.42 5.23
C GLY A 63 19.32 16.26 4.56
N CYS A 64 18.92 15.03 4.86
CA CYS A 64 19.14 13.92 3.98
C CYS A 64 18.00 13.97 2.97
N GLU A 65 18.26 14.56 1.81
CA GLU A 65 17.44 14.31 0.63
C GLU A 65 17.28 12.80 0.52
N PRO A 66 16.08 12.29 0.24
CA PRO A 66 15.89 10.87 0.06
C PRO A 66 16.85 10.39 -1.03
N GLU A 67 17.67 9.42 -0.71
CA GLU A 67 18.60 8.84 -1.67
C GLU A 67 17.82 8.42 -2.92
N ARG A 68 18.32 8.84 -4.08
CA ARG A 68 17.68 8.59 -5.37
C ARG A 68 18.65 7.89 -6.31
N TYR A 69 18.09 7.18 -7.25
CA TYR A 69 18.87 6.64 -8.34
C TYR A 69 19.27 7.77 -9.30
N LEU A 70 20.55 7.80 -9.64
CA LEU A 70 21.14 8.66 -10.67
C LEU A 70 21.59 7.77 -11.83
N VAL A 71 20.99 7.97 -12.98
CA VAL A 71 21.32 7.23 -14.20
C VAL A 71 22.16 8.15 -15.09
N THR A 72 23.33 7.68 -15.49
CA THR A 72 24.20 8.31 -16.47
C THR A 72 24.15 7.53 -17.79
N ASP A 73 24.88 7.95 -18.79
CA ASP A 73 24.93 7.24 -20.09
C ASP A 73 25.40 5.78 -19.97
N PHE A 74 26.23 5.47 -18.97
CA PHE A 74 26.87 4.15 -18.83
C PHE A 74 26.59 3.47 -17.50
N ASP A 75 26.29 4.23 -16.45
CA ASP A 75 26.26 3.72 -15.09
C ASP A 75 25.04 4.20 -14.32
N VAL A 76 24.68 3.44 -13.29
CA VAL A 76 23.64 3.79 -12.31
C VAL A 76 24.25 3.92 -10.94
N TYR A 77 23.84 4.95 -10.20
CA TYR A 77 24.29 5.24 -8.83
C TYR A 77 23.10 5.35 -7.90
N TYR A 78 23.30 4.99 -6.63
CA TYR A 78 22.39 5.20 -5.52
C TYR A 78 23.17 5.68 -4.30
N GLY A 79 22.75 6.79 -3.69
CA GLY A 79 23.49 7.39 -2.57
C GLY A 79 24.98 7.67 -2.89
N GLY A 80 25.29 8.01 -4.14
CA GLY A 80 26.68 8.24 -4.60
C GLY A 80 27.49 6.96 -4.89
N HIS A 81 26.94 5.77 -4.65
CA HIS A 81 27.58 4.49 -4.91
C HIS A 81 27.10 3.86 -6.20
N LYS A 82 28.03 3.30 -6.99
CA LYS A 82 27.67 2.61 -8.23
C LYS A 82 26.86 1.35 -7.93
N VAL A 83 25.70 1.21 -8.60
CA VAL A 83 24.83 0.02 -8.52
C VAL A 83 25.43 -1.07 -9.41
N LYS A 84 25.92 -2.13 -8.79
CA LYS A 84 26.59 -3.22 -9.51
C LYS A 84 25.63 -3.98 -10.41
N GLY A 85 26.02 -4.14 -11.68
CA GLY A 85 25.28 -4.94 -12.65
C GLY A 85 24.01 -4.29 -13.19
N ALA A 86 23.75 -3.02 -12.85
CA ALA A 86 22.61 -2.29 -13.39
C ALA A 86 22.90 -1.82 -14.83
N SER A 87 21.92 -2.05 -15.71
CA SER A 87 21.96 -1.60 -17.10
C SER A 87 21.35 -0.20 -17.22
N ALA A 88 22.19 0.82 -17.40
CA ALA A 88 21.73 2.22 -17.51
C ALA A 88 20.71 2.42 -18.64
N THR A 89 20.88 1.71 -19.76
CA THR A 89 20.02 1.86 -20.95
C THR A 89 18.57 1.43 -20.73
N SER A 90 18.31 0.51 -19.80
CA SER A 90 16.97 -0.01 -19.51
C SER A 90 16.49 0.29 -18.08
N PHE A 91 17.28 1.08 -17.35
CA PHE A 91 16.99 1.34 -15.93
C PHE A 91 15.76 2.22 -15.73
N LYS A 92 14.93 1.82 -14.76
CA LYS A 92 13.73 2.57 -14.36
C LYS A 92 13.68 2.66 -12.85
N ASP A 93 13.64 3.87 -12.34
CA ASP A 93 13.29 4.14 -10.95
C ASP A 93 11.78 3.94 -10.78
N LEU A 94 11.39 3.10 -9.83
CA LEU A 94 10.00 2.79 -9.51
C LEU A 94 9.50 3.56 -8.29
N GLY A 95 10.38 4.31 -7.64
CA GLY A 95 10.11 4.98 -6.38
C GLY A 95 10.26 4.08 -5.15
N MET A 96 10.15 4.68 -3.94
CA MET A 96 10.25 3.98 -2.65
C MET A 96 11.54 3.14 -2.49
N GLY A 97 12.65 3.58 -3.08
CA GLY A 97 13.92 2.85 -3.09
C GLY A 97 13.98 1.71 -4.12
N TYR A 98 12.88 1.38 -4.79
CA TYR A 98 12.85 0.33 -5.81
C TYR A 98 13.19 0.85 -7.20
N ALA A 99 13.94 0.05 -7.93
CA ALA A 99 14.20 0.25 -9.35
C ALA A 99 14.33 -1.09 -10.07
N LYS A 100 14.30 -1.07 -11.39
CA LYS A 100 14.57 -2.26 -12.21
C LYS A 100 15.23 -1.89 -13.53
N ASP A 101 15.93 -2.83 -14.09
CA ASP A 101 16.33 -2.84 -15.50
C ASP A 101 15.62 -3.97 -16.26
N ALA A 102 16.08 -4.31 -17.45
CA ALA A 102 15.50 -5.39 -18.24
C ALA A 102 15.61 -6.77 -17.57
N PHE A 103 16.57 -6.96 -16.65
CA PHE A 103 16.93 -8.27 -16.11
C PHE A 103 16.80 -8.38 -14.60
N HIS A 104 16.96 -7.26 -13.87
CA HIS A 104 17.10 -7.27 -12.42
C HIS A 104 16.21 -6.23 -11.75
N VAL A 105 15.87 -6.49 -10.50
CA VAL A 105 15.21 -5.55 -9.58
C VAL A 105 16.22 -5.12 -8.52
N TYR A 106 16.12 -3.87 -8.09
CA TYR A 106 16.99 -3.25 -7.10
C TYR A 106 16.14 -2.60 -6.00
N HIS A 107 16.67 -2.61 -4.79
CA HIS A 107 16.13 -1.85 -3.66
C HIS A 107 17.29 -1.19 -2.91
N ASP A 108 17.21 0.14 -2.72
CA ASP A 108 18.25 0.94 -2.06
C ASP A 108 19.66 0.65 -2.62
N GLY A 109 19.77 0.63 -3.95
CA GLY A 109 21.04 0.39 -4.66
C GLY A 109 21.53 -1.06 -4.65
N MET A 110 20.86 -1.96 -3.98
CA MET A 110 21.20 -3.39 -3.92
C MET A 110 20.29 -4.23 -4.82
N ARG A 111 20.84 -5.21 -5.50
CA ARG A 111 20.08 -6.14 -6.32
C ARG A 111 19.22 -7.06 -5.43
N LEU A 112 17.94 -7.19 -5.77
CA LEU A 112 17.05 -8.20 -5.21
C LEU A 112 17.30 -9.54 -5.91
N GLU A 113 17.97 -10.45 -5.20
CA GLU A 113 18.27 -11.75 -5.76
C GLU A 113 16.99 -12.59 -5.97
N GLY A 114 16.87 -13.16 -7.17
CA GLY A 114 15.73 -14.01 -7.54
C GLY A 114 14.44 -13.26 -7.88
N ALA A 115 14.44 -11.92 -7.82
CA ALA A 115 13.26 -11.15 -8.22
C ALA A 115 13.13 -11.08 -9.74
N SER A 116 11.92 -11.30 -10.24
CA SER A 116 11.59 -11.22 -11.67
C SER A 116 11.28 -9.79 -12.08
N ALA A 117 12.21 -9.14 -12.83
CA ALA A 117 12.01 -7.77 -13.30
C ALA A 117 10.78 -7.58 -14.20
N THR A 118 10.37 -8.62 -14.93
CA THR A 118 9.24 -8.56 -15.86
C THR A 118 7.89 -8.44 -15.16
N SER A 119 7.73 -9.10 -14.01
CA SER A 119 6.48 -9.16 -13.25
C SER A 119 6.50 -8.38 -11.94
N PHE A 120 7.60 -7.66 -11.67
CA PHE A 120 7.74 -6.93 -10.40
C PHE A 120 6.80 -5.73 -10.31
N GLU A 121 6.08 -5.65 -9.19
CA GLU A 121 5.17 -4.56 -8.87
C GLU A 121 5.27 -4.14 -7.39
N ILE A 122 5.08 -2.85 -7.14
CA ILE A 122 5.02 -2.28 -5.79
C ILE A 122 3.55 -2.24 -5.36
N LEU A 123 3.26 -2.83 -4.20
CA LEU A 123 1.90 -2.90 -3.65
C LEU A 123 1.59 -1.77 -2.67
N GLY A 124 2.63 -1.08 -2.18
CA GLY A 124 2.52 -0.07 -1.12
C GLY A 124 2.76 -0.63 0.28
N TRP A 125 2.81 0.28 1.27
CA TRP A 125 3.04 -0.05 2.69
C TRP A 125 4.30 -0.91 2.94
N GLY A 126 5.34 -0.73 2.13
CA GLY A 126 6.59 -1.49 2.17
C GLY A 126 6.54 -2.82 1.42
N TYR A 127 5.37 -3.25 0.93
CA TYR A 127 5.24 -4.50 0.19
C TYR A 127 5.44 -4.33 -1.31
N SER A 128 6.06 -5.32 -1.89
CA SER A 128 6.19 -5.53 -3.32
C SER A 128 6.15 -7.02 -3.64
N LYS A 129 5.90 -7.38 -4.87
CA LYS A 129 5.89 -8.78 -5.31
C LYS A 129 6.30 -8.92 -6.78
N ASP A 130 6.62 -10.13 -7.15
CA ASP A 130 6.63 -10.59 -8.53
C ASP A 130 5.68 -11.79 -8.68
N SER A 131 5.75 -12.52 -9.79
CA SER A 131 4.91 -13.70 -10.00
C SER A 131 5.20 -14.86 -9.04
N PHE A 132 6.33 -14.86 -8.36
CA PHE A 132 6.82 -16.00 -7.57
C PHE A 132 7.00 -15.69 -6.09
N SER A 133 7.27 -14.44 -5.76
CA SER A 133 7.70 -14.04 -4.41
C SER A 133 7.09 -12.73 -3.96
N VAL A 134 6.92 -12.59 -2.66
CA VAL A 134 6.51 -11.35 -1.98
C VAL A 134 7.70 -10.80 -1.21
N TYR A 135 7.83 -9.49 -1.18
CA TYR A 135 8.92 -8.79 -0.50
C TYR A 135 8.35 -7.71 0.45
N TYR A 136 9.08 -7.46 1.52
CA TYR A 136 8.87 -6.32 2.41
C TYR A 136 10.16 -5.53 2.55
N CYS A 137 10.17 -4.25 2.17
CA CYS A 137 11.35 -3.39 2.19
C CYS A 137 12.59 -4.11 1.61
N GLY A 138 12.48 -4.66 0.40
CA GLY A 138 13.55 -5.35 -0.30
C GLY A 138 13.92 -6.74 0.23
N ARG A 139 13.22 -7.26 1.24
CA ARG A 139 13.48 -8.60 1.80
C ARG A 139 12.38 -9.56 1.40
N LYS A 140 12.75 -10.71 0.86
CA LYS A 140 11.81 -11.77 0.52
C LYS A 140 11.11 -12.30 1.77
N ILE A 141 9.79 -12.49 1.66
CA ILE A 141 8.96 -13.11 2.70
C ILE A 141 8.82 -14.58 2.37
N GLU A 142 9.49 -15.43 3.15
CA GLU A 142 9.43 -16.86 2.91
C GLU A 142 8.04 -17.43 3.22
N GLY A 143 7.55 -18.28 2.32
CA GLY A 143 6.25 -18.93 2.44
C GLY A 143 5.04 -18.05 2.12
N ALA A 144 5.24 -16.79 1.72
CA ALA A 144 4.13 -15.96 1.25
C ALA A 144 3.72 -16.34 -0.18
N SER A 145 2.41 -16.44 -0.40
CA SER A 145 1.85 -16.76 -1.71
C SER A 145 1.68 -15.50 -2.57
N ALA A 146 2.57 -15.29 -3.52
CA ALA A 146 2.54 -14.12 -4.41
C ALA A 146 1.23 -14.00 -5.21
N SER A 147 0.64 -15.11 -5.61
CA SER A 147 -0.59 -15.14 -6.41
C SER A 147 -1.81 -14.58 -5.68
N SER A 148 -1.87 -14.73 -4.36
CA SER A 148 -3.00 -14.28 -3.53
C SER A 148 -2.67 -13.14 -2.58
N PHE A 149 -1.44 -12.63 -2.60
CA PHE A 149 -1.01 -11.60 -1.65
C PHE A 149 -1.66 -10.26 -1.93
N CYS A 150 -2.19 -9.66 -0.87
CA CYS A 150 -2.70 -8.30 -0.83
C CYS A 150 -2.04 -7.51 0.29
N ALA A 151 -1.47 -6.37 -0.04
CA ALA A 151 -1.00 -5.41 0.95
C ALA A 151 -2.19 -4.71 1.62
N GLY A 152 -2.13 -4.60 2.93
CA GLY A 152 -3.07 -3.85 3.75
C GLY A 152 -2.50 -2.51 4.19
N ARG A 153 -3.15 -1.87 5.14
CA ARG A 153 -2.70 -0.60 5.74
C ARG A 153 -1.64 -0.84 6.81
N ASP A 154 -0.86 0.20 7.10
CA ASP A 154 0.02 0.29 8.26
C ASP A 154 0.98 -0.91 8.41
N GLY A 155 1.49 -1.42 7.27
CA GLY A 155 2.41 -2.55 7.26
C GLY A 155 1.76 -3.93 7.35
N TYR A 156 0.43 -4.01 7.39
CA TYR A 156 -0.26 -5.30 7.30
C TYR A 156 -0.34 -5.82 5.88
N GLY A 157 -0.40 -7.13 5.74
CA GLY A 157 -0.64 -7.82 4.49
C GLY A 157 -1.22 -9.21 4.76
N LYS A 158 -1.80 -9.83 3.76
CA LYS A 158 -2.25 -11.22 3.83
C LYS A 158 -2.24 -11.89 2.47
N ASP A 159 -2.09 -13.18 2.49
CA ASP A 159 -2.37 -14.07 1.37
C ASP A 159 -3.53 -15.01 1.71
N SER A 160 -3.75 -16.06 0.95
CA SER A 160 -4.81 -17.06 1.22
C SER A 160 -4.55 -17.89 2.47
N PHE A 161 -3.33 -17.91 3.00
CA PHE A 161 -2.91 -18.83 4.06
C PHE A 161 -2.48 -18.12 5.34
N ASN A 162 -1.93 -16.90 5.22
CA ASN A 162 -1.31 -16.21 6.34
C ASN A 162 -1.61 -14.72 6.33
N ALA A 163 -1.61 -14.11 7.53
CA ALA A 163 -1.54 -12.67 7.73
C ALA A 163 -0.12 -12.28 8.13
N TYR A 164 0.27 -11.05 7.77
CA TYR A 164 1.62 -10.53 7.98
C TYR A 164 1.58 -9.12 8.55
N TYR A 165 2.59 -8.77 9.32
CA TYR A 165 2.89 -7.41 9.73
C TYR A 165 4.36 -7.09 9.46
N CYS A 166 4.63 -6.03 8.71
CA CYS A 166 5.99 -5.63 8.34
C CYS A 166 6.84 -6.82 7.83
N GLY A 167 6.24 -7.66 6.96
CA GLY A 167 6.88 -8.83 6.37
C GLY A 167 7.00 -10.05 7.29
N ARG A 168 6.54 -9.97 8.54
CA ARG A 168 6.56 -11.10 9.47
C ARG A 168 5.18 -11.76 9.56
N LYS A 169 5.13 -13.07 9.54
CA LYS A 169 3.89 -13.82 9.71
C LYS A 169 3.31 -13.60 11.11
N ILE A 170 2.01 -13.38 11.18
CA ILE A 170 1.23 -13.30 12.42
C ILE A 170 0.72 -14.71 12.73
N GLU A 171 1.30 -15.33 13.75
CA GLU A 171 0.93 -16.69 14.12
C GLU A 171 -0.48 -16.76 14.72
N GLY A 172 -1.26 -17.75 14.28
CA GLY A 172 -2.61 -18.01 14.79
C GLY A 172 -3.69 -17.04 14.28
N ALA A 173 -3.37 -16.14 13.36
CA ALA A 173 -4.38 -15.25 12.78
C ALA A 173 -5.35 -16.01 11.86
N SER A 174 -6.64 -15.76 12.03
CA SER A 174 -7.68 -16.31 11.14
C SER A 174 -7.79 -15.49 9.86
N VAL A 175 -7.09 -15.91 8.81
CA VAL A 175 -6.91 -15.16 7.55
C VAL A 175 -8.23 -14.82 6.87
N SER A 176 -9.21 -15.71 6.92
CA SER A 176 -10.51 -15.53 6.27
C SER A 176 -11.27 -14.30 6.78
N SER A 177 -11.16 -14.03 8.08
CA SER A 177 -11.78 -12.89 8.74
C SER A 177 -10.83 -11.73 9.03
N PHE A 178 -9.53 -11.88 8.77
CA PHE A 178 -8.51 -10.88 9.09
C PHE A 178 -8.75 -9.56 8.34
N ARG A 179 -8.74 -8.46 9.10
CA ARG A 179 -8.89 -7.10 8.59
C ARG A 179 -7.85 -6.18 9.22
N ALA A 180 -7.07 -5.54 8.37
CA ALA A 180 -6.22 -4.43 8.79
C ALA A 180 -7.06 -3.19 9.09
N GLY A 181 -6.89 -2.62 10.26
CA GLY A 181 -7.53 -1.40 10.73
C GLY A 181 -6.70 -0.16 10.43
N ARG A 182 -6.71 0.79 11.36
CA ARG A 182 -5.91 2.04 11.34
C ARG A 182 -5.01 2.07 12.54
N ASP A 183 -4.02 2.97 12.51
CA ASP A 183 -3.16 3.27 13.64
C ASP A 183 -2.46 2.02 14.22
N GLY A 184 -2.06 1.10 13.33
CA GLY A 184 -1.37 -0.15 13.69
C GLY A 184 -2.27 -1.26 14.21
N TYR A 185 -3.60 -1.09 14.24
CA TYR A 185 -4.52 -2.13 14.68
C TYR A 185 -4.96 -3.06 13.55
N ALA A 186 -5.25 -4.30 13.90
CA ALA A 186 -5.92 -5.28 13.05
C ALA A 186 -6.78 -6.21 13.91
N SER A 187 -7.70 -6.93 13.27
CA SER A 187 -8.53 -7.93 13.97
C SER A 187 -8.90 -9.09 13.06
N ASP A 188 -9.19 -10.22 13.67
CA ASP A 188 -9.93 -11.30 13.05
C ASP A 188 -11.15 -11.67 13.94
N THR A 189 -11.85 -12.78 13.67
CA THR A 189 -13.02 -13.19 14.44
C THR A 189 -12.71 -13.46 15.91
N PHE A 190 -11.48 -13.81 16.23
CA PHE A 190 -11.11 -14.31 17.55
C PHE A 190 -10.16 -13.40 18.32
N ASN A 191 -9.44 -12.53 17.60
CA ASN A 191 -8.31 -11.80 18.17
C ASN A 191 -8.25 -10.37 17.67
N THR A 192 -7.68 -9.50 18.50
CA THR A 192 -7.25 -8.15 18.16
C THR A 192 -5.72 -8.10 18.17
N TYR A 193 -5.16 -7.33 17.24
CA TYR A 193 -3.72 -7.18 17.06
C TYR A 193 -3.33 -5.71 17.06
N TYR A 194 -2.20 -5.42 17.64
CA TYR A 194 -1.53 -4.13 17.54
C TYR A 194 -0.09 -4.33 17.07
N GLU A 195 0.28 -3.65 15.98
CA GLU A 195 1.60 -3.80 15.34
C GLU A 195 2.02 -5.27 15.13
N GLY A 196 1.06 -6.09 14.71
CA GLY A 196 1.26 -7.51 14.44
C GLY A 196 1.31 -8.43 15.66
N VAL A 197 1.19 -7.87 16.87
CA VAL A 197 1.16 -8.64 18.13
C VAL A 197 -0.28 -8.79 18.58
N ARG A 198 -0.67 -10.02 18.93
CA ARG A 198 -2.00 -10.29 19.52
C ARG A 198 -2.09 -9.68 20.91
N ILE A 199 -3.13 -8.89 21.15
CA ILE A 199 -3.39 -8.21 22.42
C ILE A 199 -4.61 -8.76 23.17
N GLU A 200 -5.52 -9.40 22.47
CA GLU A 200 -6.70 -10.09 22.99
C GLU A 200 -7.13 -11.22 22.04
#